data_cbb15c2aada8e9cf215e4c4f35cf9c51
#
_entry.id   cbb15c2aada8e9cf215e4c4f35cf9c51
#
_cell.length_a   1.000
_cell.length_b   1.000
_cell.length_c   1.000
_cell.angle_alpha   90.00
_cell.angle_beta   90.00
_cell.angle_gamma   90.00
#
_symmetry.space_group_name_H-M   'P 1'
#
loop_
_entity.id
_entity.type
_entity.pdbx_description
1 polymer ?
#
loop_
_entity_poly.entity_id
_entity_poly.type
_entity_poly.pdbx_seq_one_letter_code
_entity_poly.pdbx_strand_id
1 'polypeptide(L)'
;DFEINKNGNPVCRLESVVGRLGLDTSNAHDALSDCVFMVELLKFFKTAQPKLVDDYLLQATKQGCAEFLAKTKVIGYRHQPFARFWTYPIKFLGINPTNQNEAICVDLNYPIEDVIDLSYQDIMGYLAKPNAESPFKIIRLNRSHGLADANAFDFMFDCPLAELNSNADRYDENPEWIERVLVASTDLEHKQWPKKEVIEQTIYEKFFSNADRNLFQKFHAAESLDEKLSLCIRFNDSRAKEFAHRILFQEDVSNLPKEIITFNKSLIKERWTSSGPWPCVETYLNEAEELKQERSSAADQLIICAVEDYLNNQQRGLQHG
;
A
#
# COMPACT_ATOMS: atom_id res chain seq x y z
N ASP A 1 24.23 15.34 4.10
CA ASP A 1 24.19 14.64 5.41
C ASP A 1 22.77 14.73 5.97
N PHE A 2 22.23 13.64 6.48
CA PHE A 2 20.94 13.63 7.16
C PHE A 2 21.08 14.07 8.62
N GLU A 3 20.00 14.61 9.18
CA GLU A 3 19.85 14.75 10.62
C GLU A 3 19.85 13.36 11.25
N ILE A 4 20.54 13.19 12.37
CA ILE A 4 20.62 11.92 13.09
C ILE A 4 19.79 12.01 14.36
N ASN A 5 18.88 11.07 14.56
CA ASN A 5 18.06 10.99 15.77
C ASN A 5 18.85 10.44 16.98
N LYS A 6 18.21 10.44 18.17
CA LYS A 6 18.81 9.96 19.43
C LYS A 6 19.33 8.52 19.37
N ASN A 7 18.85 7.71 18.43
CA ASN A 7 19.23 6.31 18.24
C ASN A 7 20.28 6.11 17.14
N GLY A 8 20.89 7.20 16.62
CA GLY A 8 21.89 7.13 15.56
C GLY A 8 21.33 6.89 14.16
N ASN A 9 20.01 6.96 13.96
CA ASN A 9 19.39 6.74 12.66
C ASN A 9 19.14 8.06 11.91
N PRO A 10 19.27 8.09 10.58
CA PRO A 10 18.95 9.28 9.79
C PRO A 10 17.47 9.65 9.88
N VAL A 11 17.19 10.95 10.02
CA VAL A 11 15.84 11.51 9.99
C VAL A 11 15.48 11.84 8.55
N CYS A 12 14.53 11.09 8.00
CA CYS A 12 14.06 11.25 6.61
C CYS A 12 12.67 11.92 6.54
N ARG A 13 12.32 12.76 7.53
CA ARG A 13 11.08 13.55 7.45
C ARG A 13 11.24 14.61 6.38
N LEU A 14 10.16 14.85 5.60
CA LEU A 14 10.16 15.79 4.49
C LEU A 14 10.66 17.18 4.92
N GLU A 15 10.11 17.73 6.00
CA GLU A 15 10.51 19.02 6.57
C GLU A 15 12.00 19.11 6.91
N SER A 16 12.56 18.04 7.53
CA SER A 16 13.98 18.00 7.88
C SER A 16 14.88 17.97 6.65
N VAL A 17 14.46 17.24 5.60
CA VAL A 17 15.23 17.14 4.34
C VAL A 17 15.18 18.44 3.57
N VAL A 18 14.01 19.04 3.39
CA VAL A 18 13.86 20.27 2.60
C VAL A 18 14.40 21.50 3.33
N GLY A 19 14.33 21.54 4.67
CA GLY A 19 14.96 22.58 5.47
C GLY A 19 16.48 22.63 5.29
N ARG A 20 17.14 21.48 5.10
CA ARG A 20 18.58 21.41 4.76
C ARG A 20 18.90 21.89 3.35
N LEU A 21 17.91 21.91 2.43
CA LEU A 21 18.03 22.50 1.11
C LEU A 21 17.81 24.03 1.15
N GLY A 22 17.56 24.60 2.32
CA GLY A 22 17.33 26.04 2.50
C GLY A 22 15.93 26.51 2.15
N LEU A 23 14.96 25.59 2.05
CA LEU A 23 13.56 25.93 1.84
C LEU A 23 12.90 26.36 3.16
N ASP A 24 11.98 27.32 3.09
CA ASP A 24 11.18 27.74 4.25
C ASP A 24 10.15 26.66 4.61
N THR A 25 10.28 26.10 5.80
CA THR A 25 9.43 25.03 6.33
C THR A 25 8.37 25.52 7.30
N SER A 26 8.13 26.84 7.41
CA SER A 26 7.15 27.41 8.35
C SER A 26 5.71 26.91 8.14
N ASN A 27 5.37 26.50 6.91
CA ASN A 27 4.09 25.92 6.55
C ASN A 27 4.15 24.40 6.31
N ALA A 28 5.16 23.71 6.89
CA ALA A 28 5.18 22.25 6.88
C ALA A 28 3.89 21.68 7.53
N HIS A 29 3.41 20.54 6.99
CA HIS A 29 2.12 19.91 7.33
C HIS A 29 0.88 20.57 6.71
N ASP A 30 1.05 21.62 5.89
CA ASP A 30 0.03 22.02 4.94
C ASP A 30 0.15 21.19 3.65
N ALA A 31 -0.95 20.62 3.19
CA ALA A 31 -0.94 19.67 2.08
C ALA A 31 -0.37 20.26 0.77
N LEU A 32 -0.63 21.55 0.49
CA LEU A 32 -0.09 22.21 -0.68
C LEU A 32 1.42 22.47 -0.53
N SER A 33 1.86 22.91 0.65
CA SER A 33 3.26 23.15 0.95
C SER A 33 4.08 21.85 0.86
N ASP A 34 3.56 20.75 1.38
CA ASP A 34 4.21 19.44 1.27
C ASP A 34 4.34 18.99 -0.19
N CYS A 35 3.34 19.24 -1.04
CA CYS A 35 3.44 18.97 -2.47
C CYS A 35 4.53 19.84 -3.15
N VAL A 36 4.63 21.12 -2.80
CA VAL A 36 5.68 22.02 -3.31
C VAL A 36 7.05 21.51 -2.87
N PHE A 37 7.22 21.13 -1.61
CA PHE A 37 8.47 20.55 -1.10
C PHE A 37 8.90 19.29 -1.87
N MET A 38 7.95 18.41 -2.17
CA MET A 38 8.23 17.21 -2.98
C MET A 38 8.74 17.56 -4.39
N VAL A 39 8.15 18.58 -5.02
CA VAL A 39 8.57 19.04 -6.36
C VAL A 39 9.98 19.65 -6.30
N GLU A 40 10.27 20.51 -5.33
CA GLU A 40 11.60 21.13 -5.18
C GLU A 40 12.67 20.08 -4.87
N LEU A 41 12.35 19.09 -4.02
CA LEU A 41 13.23 17.98 -3.74
C LEU A 41 13.53 17.13 -5.00
N LEU A 42 12.52 16.88 -5.82
CA LEU A 42 12.69 16.16 -7.09
C LEU A 42 13.58 16.97 -8.07
N LYS A 43 13.40 18.28 -8.17
CA LYS A 43 14.26 19.16 -8.99
C LYS A 43 15.71 19.12 -8.51
N PHE A 44 15.92 19.20 -7.19
CA PHE A 44 17.24 19.08 -6.61
C PHE A 44 17.90 17.74 -6.98
N PHE A 45 17.24 16.62 -6.77
CA PHE A 45 17.77 15.30 -7.13
C PHE A 45 17.98 15.16 -8.64
N LYS A 46 17.09 15.72 -9.48
CA LYS A 46 17.25 15.69 -10.93
C LYS A 46 18.51 16.44 -11.39
N THR A 47 18.88 17.48 -10.67
CA THR A 47 20.12 18.22 -10.94
C THR A 47 21.36 17.50 -10.41
N ALA A 48 21.27 16.94 -9.18
CA ALA A 48 22.40 16.31 -8.51
C ALA A 48 22.71 14.91 -9.04
N GLN A 49 21.67 14.11 -9.37
CA GLN A 49 21.77 12.71 -9.77
C GLN A 49 20.72 12.38 -10.85
N PRO A 50 20.85 12.93 -12.08
CA PRO A 50 19.84 12.80 -13.12
C PRO A 50 19.52 11.36 -13.48
N LYS A 51 20.53 10.48 -13.60
CA LYS A 51 20.33 9.06 -13.92
C LYS A 51 19.51 8.34 -12.85
N LEU A 52 19.77 8.60 -11.56
CA LEU A 52 19.04 7.99 -10.46
C LEU A 52 17.55 8.38 -10.50
N VAL A 53 17.27 9.65 -10.80
CA VAL A 53 15.89 10.14 -10.92
C VAL A 53 15.19 9.53 -12.14
N ASP A 54 15.89 9.42 -13.28
CA ASP A 54 15.33 8.80 -14.48
C ASP A 54 15.01 7.31 -14.25
N ASP A 55 15.92 6.57 -13.62
CA ASP A 55 15.70 5.17 -13.24
C ASP A 55 14.52 5.05 -12.24
N TYR A 56 14.41 5.96 -11.27
CA TYR A 56 13.30 5.99 -10.31
C TYR A 56 11.95 6.29 -10.98
N LEU A 57 11.91 7.25 -11.91
CA LEU A 57 10.70 7.60 -12.66
C LEU A 57 10.27 6.47 -13.61
N LEU A 58 11.22 5.76 -14.22
CA LEU A 58 10.93 4.55 -14.99
C LEU A 58 10.23 3.50 -14.12
N GLN A 59 10.69 3.30 -12.90
CA GLN A 59 10.13 2.36 -11.93
C GLN A 59 8.79 2.79 -11.33
N ALA A 60 8.31 4.00 -11.59
CA ALA A 60 7.02 4.49 -11.10
C ALA A 60 5.82 3.73 -11.69
N THR A 61 6.01 2.97 -12.76
CA THR A 61 5.00 2.09 -13.34
C THR A 61 5.41 0.62 -13.16
N LYS A 62 4.41 -0.27 -13.07
CA LYS A 62 4.64 -1.72 -12.99
C LYS A 62 5.49 -2.22 -14.16
N GLN A 63 5.16 -1.79 -15.38
CA GLN A 63 5.89 -2.18 -16.58
C GLN A 63 7.33 -1.66 -16.55
N GLY A 64 7.52 -0.37 -16.24
CA GLY A 64 8.86 0.22 -16.17
C GLY A 64 9.72 -0.40 -15.06
N CYS A 65 9.14 -0.76 -13.92
CA CYS A 65 9.85 -1.49 -12.87
C CYS A 65 10.30 -2.88 -13.37
N ALA A 66 9.43 -3.62 -14.04
CA ALA A 66 9.78 -4.92 -14.62
C ALA A 66 10.87 -4.79 -15.71
N GLU A 67 10.79 -3.78 -16.58
CA GLU A 67 11.80 -3.48 -17.59
C GLU A 67 13.16 -3.12 -16.98
N PHE A 68 13.15 -2.29 -15.91
CA PHE A 68 14.37 -1.94 -15.19
C PHE A 68 15.05 -3.18 -14.61
N LEU A 69 14.28 -4.03 -13.90
CA LEU A 69 14.79 -5.28 -13.33
C LEU A 69 15.38 -6.21 -14.39
N ALA A 70 14.69 -6.37 -15.53
CA ALA A 70 15.13 -7.27 -16.61
C ALA A 70 16.37 -6.79 -17.36
N LYS A 71 16.59 -5.48 -17.45
CA LYS A 71 17.73 -4.89 -18.16
C LYS A 71 18.98 -4.71 -17.31
N THR A 72 18.83 -4.67 -15.99
CA THR A 72 19.90 -4.37 -15.06
C THR A 72 20.55 -5.65 -14.55
N LYS A 73 21.86 -5.80 -14.78
CA LYS A 73 22.60 -7.01 -14.45
C LYS A 73 22.71 -7.26 -12.95
N VAL A 74 23.20 -6.26 -12.22
CA VAL A 74 23.27 -6.25 -10.75
C VAL A 74 22.52 -5.04 -10.25
N ILE A 75 21.54 -5.27 -9.42
CA ILE A 75 20.65 -4.23 -8.90
C ILE A 75 20.97 -4.02 -7.42
N GLY A 76 21.26 -2.78 -7.03
CA GLY A 76 21.29 -2.36 -5.64
C GLY A 76 19.88 -2.19 -5.14
N TYR A 77 19.41 -3.09 -4.28
CA TYR A 77 18.10 -3.01 -3.62
C TYR A 77 18.24 -2.47 -2.21
N ARG A 78 17.76 -1.26 -1.98
CA ARG A 78 17.72 -0.66 -0.65
C ARG A 78 16.40 -0.99 0.03
N HIS A 79 16.50 -1.74 1.11
CA HIS A 79 15.37 -2.07 1.97
C HIS A 79 15.46 -1.34 3.30
N GLN A 80 14.37 -0.69 3.72
CA GLN A 80 14.32 0.13 4.93
C GLN A 80 13.22 -0.35 5.89
N PRO A 81 13.42 -1.43 6.62
CA PRO A 81 12.55 -1.76 7.74
C PRO A 81 12.97 -0.97 9.00
N PHE A 82 12.00 -0.39 9.71
CA PHE A 82 12.21 0.20 11.03
C PHE A 82 13.36 1.22 11.12
N ALA A 83 13.46 2.13 10.16
CA ALA A 83 14.48 3.18 10.08
C ALA A 83 15.94 2.70 9.94
N ARG A 84 16.16 1.43 9.63
CA ARG A 84 17.49 0.90 9.26
C ARG A 84 17.52 0.68 7.75
N PHE A 85 18.70 0.91 7.15
CA PHE A 85 18.90 0.67 5.72
C PHE A 85 19.75 -0.57 5.53
N TRP A 86 19.26 -1.51 4.73
CA TRP A 86 20.05 -2.61 4.18
C TRP A 86 20.11 -2.44 2.67
N THR A 87 21.26 -2.72 2.10
CA THR A 87 21.44 -2.71 0.66
C THR A 87 21.85 -4.10 0.22
N TYR A 88 21.03 -4.71 -0.61
CA TYR A 88 21.27 -6.04 -1.16
C TYR A 88 21.67 -5.90 -2.63
N PRO A 89 22.79 -6.55 -3.08
CA PRO A 89 23.03 -6.75 -4.49
C PRO A 89 22.13 -7.89 -4.97
N ILE A 90 21.16 -7.59 -5.81
CA ILE A 90 20.23 -8.60 -6.31
C ILE A 90 20.30 -8.77 -7.82
N LYS A 91 19.96 -9.98 -8.29
CA LYS A 91 19.74 -10.28 -9.69
C LYS A 91 18.28 -10.71 -9.90
N PHE A 92 17.67 -10.16 -10.93
CA PHE A 92 16.34 -10.55 -11.38
C PHE A 92 16.35 -11.94 -11.99
N LEU A 93 15.46 -12.83 -11.55
CA LEU A 93 15.26 -14.17 -12.09
C LEU A 93 14.03 -14.25 -12.99
N GLY A 94 12.94 -13.55 -12.64
CA GLY A 94 11.72 -13.57 -13.42
C GLY A 94 10.53 -12.97 -12.67
N ILE A 95 9.44 -12.79 -13.40
CA ILE A 95 8.14 -12.42 -12.82
C ILE A 95 7.51 -13.67 -12.21
N ASN A 96 6.93 -13.53 -11.02
CA ASN A 96 6.19 -14.61 -10.37
C ASN A 96 5.01 -15.05 -11.27
N PRO A 97 4.98 -16.32 -11.75
CA PRO A 97 3.96 -16.77 -12.70
C PRO A 97 2.54 -16.70 -12.16
N THR A 98 2.35 -16.84 -10.84
CA THR A 98 1.05 -16.81 -10.17
C THR A 98 0.66 -15.43 -9.67
N ASN A 99 1.64 -14.51 -9.52
CA ASN A 99 1.40 -13.13 -9.11
C ASN A 99 2.20 -12.15 -9.98
N GLN A 100 1.58 -11.69 -11.06
CA GLN A 100 2.17 -10.73 -12.00
C GLN A 100 2.57 -9.37 -11.39
N ASN A 101 2.33 -9.14 -10.10
CA ASN A 101 2.78 -7.96 -9.37
C ASN A 101 4.07 -8.19 -8.58
N GLU A 102 4.66 -9.38 -8.67
CA GLU A 102 5.87 -9.76 -7.97
C GLU A 102 6.97 -10.21 -8.94
N ALA A 103 8.18 -9.75 -8.69
CA ALA A 103 9.40 -10.23 -9.32
C ALA A 103 10.19 -11.04 -8.28
N ILE A 104 10.73 -12.16 -8.71
CA ILE A 104 11.63 -13.00 -7.91
C ILE A 104 13.05 -12.61 -8.27
N CYS A 105 13.84 -12.28 -7.27
CA CYS A 105 15.25 -11.95 -7.39
C CYS A 105 16.08 -12.84 -6.45
N VAL A 106 17.35 -13.01 -6.76
CA VAL A 106 18.33 -13.66 -5.89
C VAL A 106 19.29 -12.64 -5.31
N ASP A 107 19.66 -12.78 -4.05
CA ASP A 107 20.67 -11.99 -3.35
C ASP A 107 22.06 -12.52 -3.66
N LEU A 108 22.86 -11.71 -4.30
CA LEU A 108 24.21 -12.09 -4.77
C LEU A 108 25.27 -12.13 -3.66
N ASN A 109 24.92 -11.77 -2.42
CA ASN A 109 25.81 -11.97 -1.26
C ASN A 109 25.93 -13.45 -0.87
N TYR A 110 25.01 -14.30 -1.30
CA TYR A 110 25.10 -15.73 -1.04
C TYR A 110 26.04 -16.39 -2.06
N PRO A 111 26.90 -17.33 -1.62
CA PRO A 111 27.71 -18.15 -2.56
C PRO A 111 26.78 -18.85 -3.55
N ILE A 112 27.07 -18.69 -4.83
CA ILE A 112 26.18 -19.20 -5.88
C ILE A 112 26.02 -20.72 -5.83
N GLU A 113 27.08 -21.44 -5.44
CA GLU A 113 27.08 -22.89 -5.28
C GLU A 113 26.02 -23.32 -4.26
N ASP A 114 26.00 -22.65 -3.11
CA ASP A 114 25.03 -22.96 -2.03
C ASP A 114 23.59 -22.74 -2.47
N VAL A 115 23.37 -21.72 -3.34
CA VAL A 115 22.02 -21.36 -3.81
C VAL A 115 21.55 -22.26 -4.95
N ILE A 116 22.43 -22.64 -5.88
CA ILE A 116 22.10 -23.54 -7.00
C ILE A 116 21.84 -24.97 -6.50
N ASP A 117 22.55 -25.40 -5.45
CA ASP A 117 22.40 -26.72 -4.86
C ASP A 117 21.19 -26.89 -3.95
N LEU A 118 20.43 -25.80 -3.69
CA LEU A 118 19.21 -25.87 -2.88
C LEU A 118 18.22 -26.90 -3.45
N SER A 119 17.68 -27.71 -2.57
CA SER A 119 16.60 -28.63 -2.93
C SER A 119 15.34 -27.85 -3.32
N TYR A 120 14.45 -28.47 -4.08
CA TYR A 120 13.16 -27.86 -4.44
C TYR A 120 12.35 -27.44 -3.21
N GLN A 121 12.39 -28.24 -2.15
CA GLN A 121 11.68 -27.93 -0.89
C GLN A 121 12.30 -26.73 -0.16
N ASP A 122 13.63 -26.61 -0.17
CA ASP A 122 14.32 -25.45 0.42
C ASP A 122 13.96 -24.17 -0.35
N ILE A 123 13.97 -24.21 -1.69
CA ILE A 123 13.52 -23.10 -2.53
C ILE A 123 12.11 -22.68 -2.17
N MET A 124 11.15 -23.62 -2.09
CA MET A 124 9.78 -23.34 -1.66
C MET A 124 9.72 -22.74 -0.26
N GLY A 125 10.49 -23.29 0.68
CA GLY A 125 10.55 -22.80 2.07
C GLY A 125 11.00 -21.33 2.14
N TYR A 126 12.05 -20.97 1.40
CA TYR A 126 12.55 -19.60 1.33
C TYR A 126 11.58 -18.64 0.62
N LEU A 127 10.95 -19.07 -0.46
CA LEU A 127 9.97 -18.28 -1.19
C LEU A 127 8.68 -18.05 -0.39
N ALA A 128 8.25 -19.05 0.41
CA ALA A 128 7.06 -18.93 1.26
C ALA A 128 7.25 -17.93 2.40
N LYS A 129 8.48 -17.78 2.91
CA LYS A 129 8.81 -16.90 4.03
C LYS A 129 10.08 -16.09 3.72
N PRO A 130 10.04 -15.17 2.76
CA PRO A 130 11.20 -14.34 2.45
C PRO A 130 11.54 -13.46 3.65
N ASN A 131 12.70 -13.67 4.23
CA ASN A 131 13.24 -12.93 5.37
C ASN A 131 14.64 -12.41 5.05
N ALA A 132 15.32 -11.81 6.02
CA ALA A 132 16.69 -11.31 5.85
C ALA A 132 17.70 -12.42 5.50
N GLU A 133 17.45 -13.65 5.96
CA GLU A 133 18.31 -14.82 5.76
C GLU A 133 17.97 -15.61 4.48
N SER A 134 16.91 -15.23 3.76
CA SER A 134 16.55 -15.87 2.50
C SER A 134 17.45 -15.39 1.37
N PRO A 135 17.97 -16.31 0.54
CA PRO A 135 18.68 -15.93 -0.69
C PRO A 135 17.75 -15.30 -1.73
N PHE A 136 16.42 -15.41 -1.56
CA PHE A 136 15.46 -14.82 -2.48
C PHE A 136 14.87 -13.52 -1.91
N LYS A 137 14.71 -12.54 -2.80
CA LYS A 137 14.06 -11.25 -2.53
C LYS A 137 12.87 -11.09 -3.47
N ILE A 138 11.69 -10.81 -2.89
CA ILE A 138 10.47 -10.59 -3.66
C ILE A 138 10.24 -9.08 -3.81
N ILE A 139 10.29 -8.59 -5.03
CA ILE A 139 10.09 -7.19 -5.38
C ILE A 139 8.66 -7.00 -5.90
N ARG A 140 7.89 -6.17 -5.23
CA ARG A 140 6.51 -5.86 -5.65
C ARG A 140 6.50 -4.75 -6.69
N LEU A 141 6.22 -5.09 -7.94
CA LEU A 141 6.27 -4.18 -9.10
C LEU A 141 5.31 -2.99 -9.03
N ASN A 142 4.28 -3.06 -8.19
CA ASN A 142 3.29 -2.02 -7.98
C ASN A 142 3.57 -1.16 -6.73
N ARG A 143 4.80 -1.15 -6.26
CA ARG A 143 5.27 -0.31 -5.15
C ARG A 143 6.50 0.46 -5.58
N SER A 144 6.74 1.59 -4.92
CA SER A 144 8.00 2.33 -5.04
C SER A 144 9.09 1.61 -4.23
N HIS A 145 10.21 1.35 -4.86
CA HIS A 145 11.36 0.69 -4.27
C HIS A 145 12.63 1.51 -4.42
N GLY A 146 13.60 1.33 -3.52
CA GLY A 146 14.94 1.85 -3.66
C GLY A 146 15.80 0.94 -4.53
N LEU A 147 15.52 0.88 -5.83
CA LEU A 147 16.30 0.09 -6.80
C LEU A 147 17.19 1.01 -7.63
N ALA A 148 18.43 0.63 -7.83
CA ALA A 148 19.35 1.32 -8.74
C ALA A 148 20.33 0.34 -9.39
N ASP A 149 20.87 0.74 -10.55
CA ASP A 149 21.91 -0.03 -11.24
C ASP A 149 23.21 0.02 -10.44
N ALA A 150 23.65 -1.12 -9.91
CA ALA A 150 24.86 -1.22 -9.10
C ALA A 150 26.14 -0.85 -9.87
N ASN A 151 26.13 -0.95 -11.20
CA ASN A 151 27.27 -0.54 -12.04
C ASN A 151 27.30 0.98 -12.33
N ALA A 152 26.17 1.68 -12.08
CA ALA A 152 26.07 3.12 -12.31
C ALA A 152 26.23 3.96 -11.03
N PHE A 153 26.16 3.33 -9.86
CA PHE A 153 26.23 4.00 -8.55
C PHE A 153 27.22 3.24 -7.65
N ASP A 154 27.91 4.01 -6.82
CA ASP A 154 28.85 3.48 -5.84
C ASP A 154 28.08 2.96 -4.62
N PHE A 155 27.76 1.68 -4.64
CA PHE A 155 27.14 0.97 -3.52
C PHE A 155 28.21 0.33 -2.66
N MET A 156 28.08 0.41 -1.35
CA MET A 156 28.87 -0.37 -0.41
C MET A 156 28.21 -1.74 -0.25
N PHE A 157 28.77 -2.73 -0.93
CA PHE A 157 28.43 -4.15 -0.76
C PHE A 157 29.57 -4.87 -0.03
N ASP A 158 29.26 -5.95 0.64
CA ASP A 158 30.25 -6.80 1.31
C ASP A 158 31.16 -7.53 0.30
N CYS A 159 30.67 -7.74 -0.91
CA CYS A 159 31.37 -8.40 -2.01
C CYS A 159 31.75 -7.38 -3.12
N PRO A 160 32.93 -7.50 -3.74
CA PRO A 160 33.34 -6.64 -4.85
C PRO A 160 32.37 -6.70 -6.03
N LEU A 161 32.08 -5.53 -6.64
CA LEU A 161 31.14 -5.44 -7.78
C LEU A 161 31.53 -6.34 -8.98
N ALA A 162 32.82 -6.53 -9.21
CA ALA A 162 33.30 -7.44 -10.26
C ALA A 162 32.89 -8.90 -10.01
N GLU A 163 32.92 -9.34 -8.76
CA GLU A 163 32.48 -10.68 -8.35
C GLU A 163 30.96 -10.81 -8.44
N LEU A 164 30.22 -9.80 -7.99
CA LEU A 164 28.77 -9.75 -8.12
C LEU A 164 28.32 -9.84 -9.59
N ASN A 165 29.02 -9.14 -10.50
CA ASN A 165 28.77 -9.23 -11.93
C ASN A 165 29.06 -10.63 -12.46
N SER A 166 30.16 -11.28 -12.03
CA SER A 166 30.48 -12.64 -12.39
C SER A 166 29.44 -13.64 -11.90
N ASN A 167 28.99 -13.49 -10.64
CA ASN A 167 27.93 -14.33 -10.09
C ASN A 167 26.61 -14.15 -10.84
N ALA A 168 26.29 -12.91 -11.25
CA ALA A 168 25.11 -12.65 -12.06
C ALA A 168 25.15 -13.37 -13.42
N ASP A 169 26.32 -13.39 -14.10
CA ASP A 169 26.49 -14.14 -15.35
C ASP A 169 26.30 -15.65 -15.16
N ARG A 170 26.84 -16.20 -14.10
CA ARG A 170 26.69 -17.62 -13.77
C ARG A 170 25.23 -18.03 -13.55
N TYR A 171 24.36 -17.15 -13.01
CA TYR A 171 22.92 -17.41 -12.97
C TYR A 171 22.30 -17.42 -14.37
N ASP A 172 22.72 -16.52 -15.28
CA ASP A 172 22.26 -16.51 -16.66
C ASP A 172 22.67 -17.77 -17.44
N GLU A 173 23.79 -18.38 -17.06
CA GLU A 173 24.29 -19.67 -17.62
C GLU A 173 23.47 -20.86 -17.07
N ASN A 174 22.60 -20.68 -16.08
CA ASN A 174 21.79 -21.74 -15.45
C ASN A 174 20.28 -21.52 -15.63
N PRO A 175 19.74 -21.43 -16.85
CA PRO A 175 18.34 -21.13 -17.12
C PRO A 175 17.40 -22.21 -16.54
N GLU A 176 17.80 -23.47 -16.50
CA GLU A 176 17.00 -24.57 -15.92
C GLU A 176 16.80 -24.39 -14.41
N TRP A 177 17.82 -23.87 -13.71
CA TRP A 177 17.69 -23.55 -12.30
C TRP A 177 16.75 -22.37 -12.09
N ILE A 178 16.84 -21.31 -12.91
CA ILE A 178 15.93 -20.17 -12.86
C ILE A 178 14.49 -20.65 -13.06
N GLU A 179 14.24 -21.50 -14.06
CA GLU A 179 12.92 -22.08 -14.32
C GLU A 179 12.43 -22.88 -13.11
N ARG A 180 13.30 -23.70 -12.49
CA ARG A 180 12.97 -24.44 -11.25
C ARG A 180 12.52 -23.52 -10.12
N VAL A 181 13.17 -22.36 -9.92
CA VAL A 181 12.78 -21.37 -8.92
C VAL A 181 11.40 -20.77 -9.25
N LEU A 182 11.17 -20.40 -10.52
CA LEU A 182 9.88 -19.86 -10.95
C LEU A 182 8.76 -20.88 -10.81
N VAL A 183 8.99 -22.15 -11.15
CA VAL A 183 8.03 -23.23 -10.95
C VAL A 183 7.74 -23.45 -9.46
N ALA A 184 8.78 -23.47 -8.60
CA ALA A 184 8.59 -23.58 -7.16
C ALA A 184 7.70 -22.48 -6.57
N SER A 185 7.73 -21.29 -7.15
CA SER A 185 6.84 -20.21 -6.74
C SER A 185 5.37 -20.46 -7.08
N THR A 186 5.08 -21.32 -8.07
CA THR A 186 3.70 -21.67 -8.44
C THR A 186 3.06 -22.69 -7.49
N ASP A 187 3.90 -23.52 -6.86
CA ASP A 187 3.46 -24.56 -5.95
C ASP A 187 3.26 -24.06 -4.52
N LEU A 188 3.54 -22.77 -4.27
CA LEU A 188 3.28 -22.17 -2.96
C LEU A 188 1.78 -22.08 -2.71
N GLU A 189 1.37 -22.47 -1.51
CA GLU A 189 0.00 -22.26 -1.07
C GLU A 189 -0.32 -20.77 -1.07
N HIS A 190 -1.30 -20.37 -1.88
CA HIS A 190 -1.77 -19.00 -1.88
C HIS A 190 -2.51 -18.73 -0.57
N LYS A 191 -2.11 -17.67 0.11
CA LYS A 191 -2.79 -17.19 1.31
C LYS A 191 -4.25 -16.91 0.95
N GLN A 192 -5.16 -17.77 1.40
CA GLN A 192 -6.59 -17.50 1.32
C GLN A 192 -6.93 -16.41 2.33
N TRP A 193 -7.37 -15.28 1.83
CA TRP A 193 -7.87 -14.22 2.68
C TRP A 193 -9.27 -14.58 3.16
N PRO A 194 -9.57 -14.44 4.46
CA PRO A 194 -10.92 -14.67 4.93
C PRO A 194 -11.90 -13.75 4.20
N LYS A 195 -13.08 -14.30 3.87
CA LYS A 195 -14.15 -13.49 3.29
C LYS A 195 -14.44 -12.31 4.20
N LYS A 196 -14.63 -11.16 3.60
CA LYS A 196 -14.99 -9.96 4.33
C LYS A 196 -16.47 -10.01 4.72
N GLU A 197 -16.76 -9.68 5.97
CA GLU A 197 -18.14 -9.69 6.50
C GLU A 197 -18.90 -8.41 6.14
N VAL A 198 -18.16 -7.32 5.85
CA VAL A 198 -18.72 -6.00 5.61
C VAL A 198 -18.56 -5.62 4.16
N ILE A 199 -19.61 -5.12 3.56
CA ILE A 199 -19.64 -4.80 2.14
C ILE A 199 -18.56 -3.79 1.73
N GLU A 200 -18.25 -2.82 2.57
CA GLU A 200 -17.18 -1.83 2.30
C GLU A 200 -15.79 -2.46 2.21
N GLN A 201 -15.57 -3.53 2.95
CA GLN A 201 -14.30 -4.26 2.88
C GLN A 201 -14.20 -5.15 1.64
N THR A 202 -15.32 -5.44 0.96
CA THR A 202 -15.36 -6.28 -0.23
C THR A 202 -15.00 -5.53 -1.52
N ILE A 203 -14.82 -4.22 -1.46
CA ILE A 203 -14.55 -3.38 -2.64
C ILE A 203 -13.30 -3.83 -3.42
N TYR A 204 -12.34 -4.45 -2.73
CA TYR A 204 -11.11 -4.96 -3.33
C TYR A 204 -11.11 -6.46 -3.60
N GLU A 205 -12.17 -7.20 -3.28
CA GLU A 205 -12.23 -8.66 -3.51
C GLU A 205 -12.33 -9.00 -4.99
N LYS A 206 -13.07 -8.20 -5.75
CA LYS A 206 -13.15 -8.31 -7.21
C LYS A 206 -13.47 -6.96 -7.84
N PHE A 207 -13.01 -6.76 -9.07
CA PHE A 207 -13.37 -5.58 -9.86
C PHE A 207 -14.81 -5.66 -10.33
N PHE A 208 -15.47 -4.50 -10.42
CA PHE A 208 -16.77 -4.38 -11.06
C PHE A 208 -16.68 -4.63 -12.57
N SER A 209 -17.71 -5.20 -13.17
CA SER A 209 -17.79 -5.41 -14.60
C SER A 209 -17.78 -4.08 -15.37
N ASN A 210 -17.39 -4.10 -16.64
CA ASN A 210 -17.47 -2.91 -17.49
C ASN A 210 -18.92 -2.41 -17.63
N ALA A 211 -19.90 -3.33 -17.60
CA ALA A 211 -21.32 -2.98 -17.61
C ALA A 211 -21.69 -2.15 -16.37
N ASP A 212 -21.29 -2.61 -15.16
CA ASP A 212 -21.56 -1.88 -13.92
C ASP A 212 -20.81 -0.55 -13.88
N ARG A 213 -19.56 -0.49 -14.35
CA ARG A 213 -18.78 0.76 -14.43
C ARG A 213 -19.46 1.80 -15.32
N ASN A 214 -20.03 1.40 -16.45
CA ASN A 214 -20.80 2.29 -17.32
C ASN A 214 -22.10 2.75 -16.64
N LEU A 215 -22.72 1.90 -15.82
CA LEU A 215 -23.90 2.28 -15.04
C LEU A 215 -23.53 3.26 -13.91
N PHE A 216 -22.36 3.18 -13.29
CA PHE A 216 -21.91 4.17 -12.30
C PHE A 216 -21.90 5.58 -12.88
N GLN A 217 -21.31 5.76 -14.07
CA GLN A 217 -21.27 7.06 -14.72
C GLN A 217 -22.69 7.60 -14.99
N LYS A 218 -23.60 6.73 -15.47
CA LYS A 218 -25.00 7.11 -15.70
C LYS A 218 -25.72 7.44 -14.40
N PHE A 219 -25.50 6.68 -13.33
CA PHE A 219 -26.11 6.92 -12.03
C PHE A 219 -25.71 8.27 -11.45
N HIS A 220 -24.43 8.63 -11.55
CA HIS A 220 -23.95 9.94 -11.07
C HIS A 220 -24.37 11.12 -11.96
N ALA A 221 -24.61 10.87 -13.25
CA ALA A 221 -25.11 11.89 -14.19
C ALA A 221 -26.62 12.07 -14.16
N ALA A 222 -27.38 11.10 -13.61
CA ALA A 222 -28.84 11.18 -13.54
C ALA A 222 -29.31 12.29 -12.57
N GLU A 223 -30.24 13.13 -13.02
CA GLU A 223 -30.74 14.25 -12.23
C GLU A 223 -31.99 13.89 -11.41
N SER A 224 -32.77 12.90 -11.85
CA SER A 224 -34.00 12.50 -11.16
C SER A 224 -33.81 11.25 -10.29
N LEU A 225 -34.56 11.19 -9.18
CA LEU A 225 -34.59 10.03 -8.30
C LEU A 225 -35.10 8.76 -9.04
N ASP A 226 -36.15 8.90 -9.85
CA ASP A 226 -36.73 7.79 -10.59
C ASP A 226 -35.71 7.17 -11.56
N GLU A 227 -34.91 7.99 -12.24
CA GLU A 227 -33.85 7.52 -13.11
C GLU A 227 -32.76 6.81 -12.31
N LYS A 228 -32.30 7.37 -11.21
CA LYS A 228 -31.32 6.75 -10.31
C LYS A 228 -31.81 5.40 -9.79
N LEU A 229 -33.06 5.31 -9.34
CA LEU A 229 -33.69 4.05 -8.88
C LEU A 229 -33.77 3.01 -9.99
N SER A 230 -34.12 3.43 -11.21
CA SER A 230 -34.17 2.53 -12.38
C SER A 230 -32.79 1.96 -12.71
N LEU A 231 -31.72 2.76 -12.54
CA LEU A 231 -30.35 2.32 -12.74
C LEU A 231 -29.87 1.37 -11.63
N CYS A 232 -30.32 1.56 -10.38
CA CYS A 232 -29.99 0.65 -9.27
C CYS A 232 -30.42 -0.80 -9.56
N ILE A 233 -31.56 -1.00 -10.20
CA ILE A 233 -32.08 -2.33 -10.53
C ILE A 233 -31.19 -3.03 -11.58
N ARG A 234 -30.50 -2.25 -12.41
CA ARG A 234 -29.71 -2.75 -13.54
C ARG A 234 -28.29 -3.16 -13.16
N PHE A 235 -27.81 -2.82 -11.95
CA PHE A 235 -26.51 -3.29 -11.51
C PHE A 235 -26.50 -4.83 -11.38
N ASN A 236 -25.48 -5.46 -11.97
CA ASN A 236 -25.28 -6.91 -11.86
C ASN A 236 -24.60 -7.27 -10.52
N ASP A 237 -23.74 -6.42 -10.02
CA ASP A 237 -23.06 -6.62 -8.76
C ASP A 237 -23.92 -6.08 -7.59
N SER A 238 -24.26 -6.98 -6.66
CA SER A 238 -25.08 -6.61 -5.49
C SER A 238 -24.47 -5.51 -4.62
N ARG A 239 -23.13 -5.42 -4.58
CA ARG A 239 -22.40 -4.37 -3.87
C ARG A 239 -22.69 -2.99 -4.48
N ALA A 240 -22.67 -2.91 -5.81
CA ALA A 240 -22.97 -1.68 -6.53
C ALA A 240 -24.39 -1.19 -6.23
N LYS A 241 -25.35 -2.11 -6.21
CA LYS A 241 -26.74 -1.82 -5.88
C LYS A 241 -26.88 -1.30 -4.45
N GLU A 242 -26.23 -1.94 -3.48
CA GLU A 242 -26.29 -1.53 -2.09
C GLU A 242 -25.63 -0.16 -1.87
N PHE A 243 -24.44 0.08 -2.45
CA PHE A 243 -23.82 1.39 -2.37
C PHE A 243 -24.67 2.49 -3.02
N ALA A 244 -25.29 2.23 -4.15
CA ALA A 244 -26.18 3.18 -4.79
C ALA A 244 -27.38 3.52 -3.89
N HIS A 245 -28.00 2.54 -3.22
CA HIS A 245 -29.09 2.77 -2.27
C HIS A 245 -28.63 3.61 -1.06
N ARG A 246 -27.41 3.42 -0.58
CA ARG A 246 -26.83 4.22 0.50
C ARG A 246 -26.58 5.67 0.09
N ILE A 247 -26.10 5.89 -1.13
CA ILE A 247 -25.91 7.23 -1.70
C ILE A 247 -27.27 7.95 -1.77
N LEU A 248 -28.30 7.30 -2.35
CA LEU A 248 -29.63 7.87 -2.41
C LEU A 248 -30.20 8.19 -1.03
N PHE A 249 -29.99 7.33 -0.05
CA PHE A 249 -30.42 7.55 1.33
C PHE A 249 -29.73 8.78 1.97
N GLN A 250 -28.49 9.07 1.60
CA GLN A 250 -27.76 10.26 2.07
C GLN A 250 -28.19 11.53 1.33
N GLU A 251 -28.57 11.43 0.04
CA GLU A 251 -28.98 12.59 -0.76
C GLU A 251 -30.37 13.11 -0.36
N ASP A 252 -31.39 12.24 -0.31
CA ASP A 252 -32.77 12.61 0.08
C ASP A 252 -33.56 11.38 0.55
N VAL A 253 -33.88 11.35 1.83
CA VAL A 253 -34.66 10.28 2.44
C VAL A 253 -36.16 10.39 2.13
N SER A 254 -36.68 11.60 1.82
CA SER A 254 -38.10 11.90 1.85
C SER A 254 -38.90 11.16 0.80
N ASN A 255 -38.29 10.90 -0.37
CA ASN A 255 -38.97 10.34 -1.53
C ASN A 255 -38.53 8.91 -1.87
N LEU A 256 -37.72 8.28 -1.00
CA LEU A 256 -37.22 6.94 -1.25
C LEU A 256 -38.27 5.85 -0.96
N PRO A 257 -38.18 4.69 -1.64
CA PRO A 257 -38.94 3.50 -1.28
C PRO A 257 -38.72 3.11 0.19
N LYS A 258 -39.79 2.73 0.87
CA LYS A 258 -39.75 2.38 2.31
C LYS A 258 -38.73 1.28 2.63
N GLU A 259 -38.54 0.34 1.73
CA GLU A 259 -37.61 -0.78 1.87
C GLU A 259 -36.15 -0.26 1.95
N ILE A 260 -35.78 0.71 1.14
CA ILE A 260 -34.46 1.33 1.14
C ILE A 260 -34.25 2.12 2.44
N ILE A 261 -35.26 2.86 2.86
CA ILE A 261 -35.22 3.64 4.11
C ILE A 261 -35.04 2.69 5.30
N THR A 262 -35.87 1.66 5.41
CA THR A 262 -35.85 0.72 6.52
C THR A 262 -34.53 -0.02 6.60
N PHE A 263 -34.01 -0.50 5.47
CA PHE A 263 -32.72 -1.18 5.39
C PHE A 263 -31.58 -0.26 5.90
N ASN A 264 -31.49 0.97 5.37
CA ASN A 264 -30.39 1.87 5.75
C ASN A 264 -30.50 2.33 7.22
N LYS A 265 -31.71 2.60 7.73
CA LYS A 265 -31.91 2.91 9.15
C LYS A 265 -31.49 1.73 10.05
N SER A 266 -31.84 0.50 9.68
CA SER A 266 -31.45 -0.70 10.41
C SER A 266 -29.94 -0.88 10.42
N LEU A 267 -29.27 -0.72 9.26
CA LEU A 267 -27.83 -0.80 9.12
C LEU A 267 -27.10 0.25 9.97
N ILE A 268 -27.56 1.50 9.96
CA ILE A 268 -27.00 2.57 10.78
C ILE A 268 -27.15 2.22 12.25
N LYS A 269 -28.35 1.82 12.67
CA LYS A 269 -28.61 1.44 14.06
C LYS A 269 -27.68 0.30 14.51
N GLU A 270 -27.56 -0.76 13.72
CA GLU A 270 -26.69 -1.88 14.01
C GLU A 270 -25.22 -1.43 14.18
N ARG A 271 -24.72 -0.60 13.28
CA ARG A 271 -23.33 -0.12 13.32
C ARG A 271 -23.03 0.77 14.53
N TRP A 272 -24.00 1.54 14.98
CA TRP A 272 -23.83 2.40 16.14
C TRP A 272 -23.97 1.67 17.47
N THR A 273 -24.76 0.59 17.51
CA THR A 273 -25.12 -0.07 18.77
C THR A 273 -24.50 -1.44 18.99
N SER A 274 -23.96 -2.07 17.94
CA SER A 274 -23.42 -3.43 18.02
C SER A 274 -21.94 -3.45 17.68
N SER A 275 -21.16 -4.19 18.45
CA SER A 275 -19.75 -4.46 18.15
C SER A 275 -19.65 -5.37 16.92
N GLY A 276 -18.80 -5.00 15.98
CA GLY A 276 -18.53 -5.73 14.74
C GLY A 276 -17.08 -5.52 14.31
N PRO A 277 -16.80 -5.54 13.00
CA PRO A 277 -15.51 -5.11 12.48
C PRO A 277 -15.22 -3.60 12.65
N TRP A 278 -16.17 -2.87 13.15
CA TRP A 278 -16.11 -1.45 13.51
C TRP A 278 -16.40 -1.28 15.02
N PRO A 279 -15.84 -0.26 15.65
CA PRO A 279 -16.22 0.10 17.01
C PRO A 279 -17.63 0.69 17.07
N CYS A 280 -18.41 0.36 18.11
CA CYS A 280 -19.70 0.97 18.38
C CYS A 280 -19.55 2.24 19.23
N VAL A 281 -20.65 2.96 19.46
CA VAL A 281 -20.66 4.20 20.28
C VAL A 281 -20.06 3.98 21.66
N GLU A 282 -20.39 2.87 22.31
CA GLU A 282 -19.88 2.54 23.64
C GLU A 282 -18.34 2.42 23.64
N THR A 283 -17.78 1.80 22.62
CA THR A 283 -16.32 1.69 22.46
C THR A 283 -15.66 3.05 22.36
N TYR A 284 -16.22 3.97 21.56
CA TYR A 284 -15.67 5.32 21.41
C TYR A 284 -15.86 6.18 22.68
N LEU A 285 -16.95 6.00 23.42
CA LEU A 285 -17.16 6.70 24.69
C LEU A 285 -16.15 6.23 25.75
N ASN A 286 -15.84 4.94 25.80
CA ASN A 286 -14.81 4.41 26.69
C ASN A 286 -13.41 4.93 26.31
N GLU A 287 -13.08 4.97 25.01
CA GLU A 287 -11.82 5.57 24.53
C GLU A 287 -11.72 7.07 24.87
N ALA A 288 -12.82 7.81 24.73
CA ALA A 288 -12.86 9.23 25.10
C ALA A 288 -12.58 9.45 26.60
N GLU A 289 -13.15 8.59 27.46
CA GLU A 289 -12.89 8.64 28.91
C GLU A 289 -11.43 8.31 29.26
N GLU A 290 -10.82 7.33 28.61
CA GLU A 290 -9.39 7.02 28.75
C GLU A 290 -8.52 8.21 28.31
N LEU A 291 -8.82 8.81 27.16
CA LEU A 291 -8.10 9.98 26.65
C LEU A 291 -8.22 11.21 27.56
N LYS A 292 -9.34 11.40 28.27
CA LYS A 292 -9.45 12.46 29.27
C LYS A 292 -8.48 12.32 30.41
N GLN A 293 -8.17 11.09 30.79
CA GLN A 293 -7.21 10.81 31.88
C GLN A 293 -5.76 10.99 31.39
N GLU A 294 -5.48 10.70 30.13
CA GLU A 294 -4.13 10.79 29.56
C GLU A 294 -3.75 12.21 29.13
N ARG A 295 -4.72 13.00 28.64
CA ARG A 295 -4.49 14.31 28.04
C ARG A 295 -5.06 15.44 28.90
N SER A 296 -4.17 16.17 29.54
CA SER A 296 -4.54 17.21 30.53
C SER A 296 -4.63 18.63 29.98
N SER A 297 -4.31 18.87 28.68
CA SER A 297 -4.37 20.22 28.13
C SER A 297 -5.83 20.70 27.98
N ALA A 298 -6.11 21.98 28.24
CA ALA A 298 -7.46 22.54 28.10
C ALA A 298 -8.03 22.39 26.67
N ALA A 299 -7.16 22.47 25.66
CA ALA A 299 -7.56 22.27 24.25
C ALA A 299 -7.97 20.83 23.97
N ASP A 300 -7.21 19.85 24.46
CA ASP A 300 -7.55 18.43 24.31
C ASP A 300 -8.86 18.10 25.03
N GLN A 301 -9.04 18.57 26.26
CA GLN A 301 -10.26 18.36 27.03
C GLN A 301 -11.51 18.92 26.31
N LEU A 302 -11.40 20.10 25.71
CA LEU A 302 -12.49 20.69 24.94
C LEU A 302 -12.88 19.83 23.74
N ILE A 303 -11.90 19.29 23.00
CA ILE A 303 -12.13 18.43 21.84
C ILE A 303 -12.79 17.11 22.28
N ILE A 304 -12.27 16.48 23.33
CA ILE A 304 -12.81 15.21 23.84
C ILE A 304 -14.26 15.38 24.30
N CYS A 305 -14.57 16.45 25.06
CA CYS A 305 -15.94 16.74 25.46
C CYS A 305 -16.89 16.95 24.26
N ALA A 306 -16.42 17.66 23.21
CA ALA A 306 -17.22 17.86 22.00
C ALA A 306 -17.52 16.54 21.27
N VAL A 307 -16.55 15.62 21.24
CA VAL A 307 -16.73 14.27 20.67
C VAL A 307 -17.74 13.47 21.47
N GLU A 308 -17.65 13.47 22.80
CA GLU A 308 -18.63 12.79 23.67
C GLU A 308 -20.05 13.33 23.49
N ASP A 309 -20.19 14.64 23.46
CA ASP A 309 -21.51 15.29 23.25
C ASP A 309 -22.09 14.88 21.89
N TYR A 310 -21.26 14.82 20.86
CA TYR A 310 -21.66 14.34 19.54
C TYR A 310 -22.14 12.89 19.60
N LEU A 311 -21.35 11.98 20.18
CA LEU A 311 -21.66 10.55 20.28
C LEU A 311 -22.95 10.31 21.07
N ASN A 312 -23.12 10.99 22.21
CA ASN A 312 -24.34 10.92 23.05
C ASN A 312 -25.59 11.43 22.31
N ASN A 313 -25.45 12.50 21.53
CA ASN A 313 -26.56 13.03 20.74
C ASN A 313 -26.97 12.06 19.61
N GLN A 314 -26.02 11.46 18.93
CA GLN A 314 -26.29 10.43 17.91
C GLN A 314 -27.00 9.22 18.54
N GLN A 315 -26.53 8.73 19.68
CA GLN A 315 -27.15 7.60 20.38
C GLN A 315 -28.61 7.87 20.75
N ARG A 316 -28.93 9.08 21.26
CA ARG A 316 -30.30 9.49 21.54
C ARG A 316 -31.18 9.53 20.29
N GLY A 317 -30.65 10.05 19.17
CA GLY A 317 -31.36 10.08 17.91
C GLY A 317 -31.75 8.69 17.39
N LEU A 318 -30.91 7.68 17.62
CA LEU A 318 -31.14 6.27 17.22
C LEU A 318 -32.17 5.55 18.10
N GLN A 319 -32.43 6.04 19.33
CA GLN A 319 -33.43 5.46 20.22
C GLN A 319 -34.87 5.99 19.95
N HIS A 320 -34.98 7.16 19.32
CA HIS A 320 -36.25 7.86 19.10
C HIS A 320 -36.68 7.92 17.62
N GLY A 321 -35.88 7.44 16.66
CA GLY A 321 -36.17 7.40 15.22
C GLY A 321 -36.26 5.96 14.66
#